data_8e19fc02dfd958666c45c93aa73d8cf8
#
_entry.id   8e19fc02dfd958666c45c93aa73d8cf8
#
_cell.length_a   1.000
_cell.length_b   1.000
_cell.length_c   1.000
_cell.angle_alpha   90.00
_cell.angle_beta   90.00
_cell.angle_gamma   90.00
#
_symmetry.space_group_name_H-M   'P 1'
#
loop_
_entity.id
_entity.type
_entity.pdbx_description
1 polymer ?
#
loop_
_entity_poly.entity_id
_entity_poly.type
_entity_poly.pdbx_seq_one_letter_code
_entity_poly.pdbx_strand_id
1 'polypeptide(L)'
;MYWLLRIGVAIEYLGHGWAGLSRSRAWLPYYDLFGISPEAAVDYLMYLTGAVDITVGLLVLFFPLRIVLLHATVWGVFTALLRPAVGEGWWEFLERGGNYGMPLALLVLVGGGGWSLRRWFTRADAPTAVSDRAHVASHWAARGGLALLLIGHGGFAAFENKAYFYKYFAFFGLDRGTVDAANLMTILGWFEILLGVAVLIRATAPLLWFVLAWKLLTELLRPLTGQEIFQFVERDGDYVLPIALVLGAGVYALARDRLRQSRPTT
;
A
#
# COMPACT_ATOMS: atom_id res chain seq x y z
N MET A 1 13.60 -0.36 -9.58
CA MET A 1 12.54 -1.05 -8.82
C MET A 1 12.95 -1.38 -7.38
N TYR A 2 14.07 -2.09 -7.11
CA TYR A 2 14.49 -2.47 -5.75
C TYR A 2 14.54 -1.30 -4.76
N TRP A 3 15.29 -0.23 -5.06
CA TRP A 3 15.44 0.90 -4.16
C TRP A 3 14.14 1.67 -3.91
N LEU A 4 13.28 1.78 -4.93
CA LEU A 4 11.97 2.41 -4.78
C LEU A 4 11.09 1.63 -3.81
N LEU A 5 10.95 0.31 -4.02
CA LEU A 5 10.18 -0.54 -3.13
C LEU A 5 10.75 -0.53 -1.70
N ARG A 6 12.09 -0.54 -1.56
CA ARG A 6 12.76 -0.50 -0.26
C ARG A 6 12.51 0.80 0.49
N ILE A 7 12.64 1.93 -0.20
CA ILE A 7 12.40 3.26 0.37
C ILE A 7 10.91 3.40 0.71
N GLY A 8 10.02 2.98 -0.18
CA GLY A 8 8.59 3.01 0.06
C GLY A 8 8.18 2.22 1.30
N VAL A 9 8.55 0.94 1.39
CA VAL A 9 8.27 0.13 2.60
C VAL A 9 8.80 0.81 3.86
N ALA A 10 9.98 1.44 3.80
CA ALA A 10 10.53 2.15 4.96
C ALA A 10 9.68 3.37 5.33
N ILE A 11 9.28 4.20 4.35
CA ILE A 11 8.46 5.40 4.56
C ILE A 11 7.09 5.02 5.13
N GLU A 12 6.43 4.01 4.59
CA GLU A 12 5.16 3.49 5.07
C GLU A 12 5.23 3.13 6.55
N TYR A 13 6.23 2.31 6.93
CA TYR A 13 6.41 1.87 8.31
C TYR A 13 6.81 3.01 9.25
N LEU A 14 7.57 3.98 8.78
CA LEU A 14 7.86 5.19 9.56
C LEU A 14 6.60 6.05 9.77
N GLY A 15 5.74 6.19 8.75
CA GLY A 15 4.45 6.88 8.83
C GLY A 15 3.49 6.19 9.82
N HIS A 16 3.30 4.88 9.67
CA HIS A 16 2.51 4.07 10.59
C HIS A 16 3.04 4.14 12.03
N GLY A 17 4.36 3.98 12.19
CA GLY A 17 4.99 4.06 13.50
C GLY A 17 4.79 5.41 14.17
N TRP A 18 4.82 6.50 13.39
CA TRP A 18 4.50 7.82 13.89
C TRP A 18 3.06 7.92 14.41
N ALA A 19 2.09 7.34 13.68
CA ALA A 19 0.69 7.28 14.12
C ALA A 19 0.55 6.58 15.48
N GLY A 20 1.27 5.47 15.70
CA GLY A 20 1.32 4.77 16.98
C GLY A 20 1.93 5.61 18.10
N LEU A 21 3.10 6.23 17.85
CA LEU A 21 3.76 7.11 18.83
C LEU A 21 2.94 8.36 19.16
N SER A 22 2.15 8.87 18.20
CA SER A 22 1.22 10.00 18.39
C SER A 22 -0.10 9.58 19.02
N ARG A 23 -0.29 8.30 19.35
CA ARG A 23 -1.50 7.73 19.94
C ARG A 23 -2.74 8.04 19.09
N SER A 24 -2.69 7.70 17.80
CA SER A 24 -3.80 7.94 16.89
C SER A 24 -5.08 7.27 17.37
N ARG A 25 -6.09 8.05 17.70
CA ARG A 25 -7.39 7.54 18.17
C ARG A 25 -8.10 6.65 17.15
N ALA A 26 -7.71 6.72 15.88
CA ALA A 26 -8.21 5.83 14.84
C ALA A 26 -7.88 4.35 15.10
N TRP A 27 -6.90 4.06 15.96
CA TRP A 27 -6.52 2.69 16.29
C TRP A 27 -7.29 2.08 17.47
N LEU A 28 -8.04 2.88 18.23
CA LEU A 28 -8.78 2.41 19.40
C LEU A 28 -9.69 1.20 19.11
N PRO A 29 -10.51 1.18 18.03
CA PRO A 29 -11.38 0.06 17.73
C PRO A 29 -10.63 -1.28 17.58
N TYR A 30 -9.37 -1.24 17.12
CA TYR A 30 -8.59 -2.46 16.94
C TYR A 30 -8.14 -3.06 18.28
N TYR A 31 -7.85 -2.25 19.28
CA TYR A 31 -7.54 -2.74 20.64
C TYR A 31 -8.81 -3.23 21.36
N ASP A 32 -9.92 -2.53 21.17
CA ASP A 32 -11.22 -2.96 21.70
C ASP A 32 -11.64 -4.34 21.18
N LEU A 33 -11.34 -4.66 19.91
CA LEU A 33 -11.58 -5.98 19.33
C LEU A 33 -10.93 -7.13 20.14
N PHE A 34 -9.79 -6.85 20.79
CA PHE A 34 -9.08 -7.81 21.65
C PHE A 34 -9.44 -7.67 23.14
N GLY A 35 -10.46 -6.88 23.48
CA GLY A 35 -10.87 -6.65 24.86
C GLY A 35 -9.87 -5.83 25.69
N ILE A 36 -9.01 -5.04 25.05
CA ILE A 36 -8.00 -4.22 25.71
C ILE A 36 -8.60 -2.84 25.95
N SER A 37 -9.26 -2.65 27.08
CA SER A 37 -10.02 -1.45 27.38
C SER A 37 -9.44 -0.46 28.40
N PRO A 38 -8.47 -0.79 29.29
CA PRO A 38 -7.85 0.24 30.11
C PRO A 38 -7.03 1.20 29.25
N GLU A 39 -7.33 2.49 29.31
CA GLU A 39 -6.68 3.53 28.48
C GLU A 39 -5.15 3.49 28.59
N ALA A 40 -4.60 3.29 29.79
CA ALA A 40 -3.17 3.17 30.00
C ALA A 40 -2.55 1.95 29.28
N ALA A 41 -3.27 0.82 29.20
CA ALA A 41 -2.79 -0.35 28.45
C ALA A 41 -2.83 -0.12 26.95
N VAL A 42 -3.88 0.53 26.46
CA VAL A 42 -4.01 0.91 25.04
C VAL A 42 -2.89 1.87 24.65
N ASP A 43 -2.65 2.93 25.43
CA ASP A 43 -1.56 3.87 25.16
C ASP A 43 -0.20 3.18 25.10
N TYR A 44 0.08 2.28 26.06
CA TYR A 44 1.34 1.53 26.07
C TYR A 44 1.49 0.66 24.82
N LEU A 45 0.43 -0.04 24.42
CA LEU A 45 0.46 -0.89 23.22
C LEU A 45 0.58 -0.07 21.94
N MET A 46 -0.03 1.11 21.87
CA MET A 46 0.15 2.03 20.73
C MET A 46 1.62 2.44 20.61
N TYR A 47 2.26 2.85 21.71
CA TYR A 47 3.69 3.16 21.71
C TYR A 47 4.55 1.97 21.30
N LEU A 48 4.24 0.78 21.82
CA LEU A 48 4.97 -0.44 21.46
C LEU A 48 4.83 -0.76 19.98
N THR A 49 3.59 -0.74 19.45
CA THR A 49 3.32 -0.97 18.03
C THR A 49 4.04 0.08 17.17
N GLY A 50 3.94 1.36 17.54
CA GLY A 50 4.63 2.42 16.83
C GLY A 50 6.15 2.26 16.85
N ALA A 51 6.75 1.88 17.98
CA ALA A 51 8.18 1.62 18.09
C ALA A 51 8.62 0.40 17.25
N VAL A 52 7.81 -0.65 17.20
CA VAL A 52 8.05 -1.82 16.33
C VAL A 52 8.01 -1.41 14.86
N ASP A 53 6.99 -0.66 14.43
CA ASP A 53 6.87 -0.20 13.04
C ASP A 53 8.04 0.71 12.64
N ILE A 54 8.44 1.67 13.48
CA ILE A 54 9.65 2.48 13.26
C ILE A 54 10.88 1.59 13.11
N THR A 55 11.03 0.60 13.97
CA THR A 55 12.17 -0.34 13.92
C THR A 55 12.15 -1.13 12.62
N VAL A 56 11.00 -1.62 12.18
CA VAL A 56 10.84 -2.31 10.88
C VAL A 56 11.23 -1.39 9.74
N GLY A 57 10.73 -0.15 9.72
CA GLY A 57 11.09 0.85 8.70
C GLY A 57 12.59 1.11 8.61
N LEU A 58 13.25 1.31 9.76
CA LEU A 58 14.71 1.52 9.84
C LEU A 58 15.48 0.27 9.42
N LEU A 59 15.05 -0.93 9.83
CA LEU A 59 15.67 -2.17 9.41
C LEU A 59 15.54 -2.37 7.90
N VAL A 60 14.38 -2.14 7.31
CA VAL A 60 14.19 -2.21 5.85
C VAL A 60 15.11 -1.21 5.17
N LEU A 61 15.27 0.01 5.70
CA LEU A 61 16.07 1.06 5.09
C LEU A 61 17.57 0.81 5.19
N PHE A 62 18.08 0.33 6.33
CA PHE A 62 19.52 0.23 6.58
C PHE A 62 20.04 -1.21 6.62
N PHE A 63 19.24 -2.14 7.12
CA PHE A 63 19.57 -3.56 7.31
C PHE A 63 18.45 -4.47 6.84
N PRO A 64 18.10 -4.48 5.53
CA PRO A 64 16.99 -5.26 5.02
C PRO A 64 17.26 -6.77 5.21
N LEU A 65 16.55 -7.38 6.13
CA LEU A 65 16.52 -8.82 6.31
C LEU A 65 15.26 -9.40 5.63
N ARG A 66 15.36 -10.59 5.04
CA ARG A 66 14.18 -11.23 4.42
C ARG A 66 13.05 -11.48 5.41
N ILE A 67 13.40 -11.84 6.66
CA ILE A 67 12.40 -12.01 7.72
C ILE A 67 11.67 -10.72 8.07
N VAL A 68 12.35 -9.57 8.01
CA VAL A 68 11.73 -8.26 8.23
C VAL A 68 10.77 -7.92 7.10
N LEU A 69 11.13 -8.23 5.85
CA LEU A 69 10.23 -8.05 4.70
C LEU A 69 9.02 -9.00 4.75
N LEU A 70 9.22 -10.22 5.23
CA LEU A 70 8.11 -11.15 5.48
C LEU A 70 7.20 -10.62 6.58
N HIS A 71 7.78 -10.16 7.70
CA HIS A 71 7.02 -9.51 8.77
C HIS A 71 6.22 -8.33 8.24
N ALA A 72 6.85 -7.43 7.48
CA ALA A 72 6.17 -6.28 6.87
C ALA A 72 4.98 -6.71 6.00
N THR A 73 5.15 -7.76 5.17
CA THR A 73 4.05 -8.27 4.34
C THR A 73 2.91 -8.83 5.18
N VAL A 74 3.22 -9.70 6.16
CA VAL A 74 2.22 -10.38 7.00
C VAL A 74 1.54 -9.39 7.93
N TRP A 75 2.29 -8.46 8.52
CA TRP A 75 1.78 -7.40 9.37
C TRP A 75 0.86 -6.45 8.61
N GLY A 76 1.24 -6.05 7.38
CA GLY A 76 0.37 -5.25 6.51
C GLY A 76 -0.95 -5.95 6.18
N VAL A 77 -0.93 -7.26 5.88
CA VAL A 77 -2.17 -8.04 5.70
C VAL A 77 -2.97 -8.12 6.99
N PHE A 78 -2.32 -8.41 8.12
CA PHE A 78 -2.99 -8.53 9.42
C PHE A 78 -3.69 -7.23 9.82
N THR A 79 -2.99 -6.10 9.77
CA THR A 79 -3.56 -4.79 10.14
C THR A 79 -4.66 -4.36 9.16
N ALA A 80 -4.54 -4.70 7.88
CA ALA A 80 -5.61 -4.48 6.91
C ALA A 80 -6.86 -5.32 7.24
N LEU A 81 -6.71 -6.56 7.70
CA LEU A 81 -7.82 -7.43 8.10
C LEU A 81 -8.53 -6.98 9.39
N LEU A 82 -7.86 -6.23 10.27
CA LEU A 82 -8.51 -5.68 11.46
C LEU A 82 -9.65 -4.73 11.10
N ARG A 83 -9.58 -4.05 9.95
CA ARG A 83 -10.59 -3.09 9.52
C ARG A 83 -11.96 -3.71 9.28
N PRO A 84 -12.13 -4.71 8.40
CA PRO A 84 -13.41 -5.39 8.31
C PRO A 84 -13.80 -6.12 9.61
N ALA A 85 -12.86 -6.55 10.44
CA ALA A 85 -13.14 -7.18 11.73
C ALA A 85 -13.79 -6.23 12.73
N VAL A 86 -13.49 -4.92 12.68
CA VAL A 86 -14.15 -3.88 13.49
C VAL A 86 -15.35 -3.23 12.79
N GLY A 87 -15.75 -3.74 11.62
CA GLY A 87 -16.93 -3.26 10.90
C GLY A 87 -16.68 -2.12 9.92
N GLU A 88 -15.42 -1.78 9.61
CA GLU A 88 -15.09 -0.72 8.64
C GLU A 88 -15.35 -1.13 7.18
N GLY A 89 -15.57 -2.42 6.89
CA GLY A 89 -15.88 -2.94 5.56
C GLY A 89 -14.66 -3.49 4.81
N TRP A 90 -14.95 -4.25 3.73
CA TRP A 90 -13.91 -4.91 2.92
C TRP A 90 -13.16 -3.96 1.99
N TRP A 91 -13.73 -2.81 1.68
CA TRP A 91 -13.04 -1.80 0.87
C TRP A 91 -11.81 -1.27 1.59
N GLU A 92 -11.84 -1.17 2.94
CA GLU A 92 -10.69 -0.81 3.78
C GLU A 92 -9.54 -1.80 3.65
N PHE A 93 -9.84 -3.10 3.60
CA PHE A 93 -8.83 -4.13 3.35
C PHE A 93 -8.19 -3.99 1.96
N LEU A 94 -9.00 -3.78 0.93
CA LEU A 94 -8.52 -3.63 -0.45
C LEU A 94 -7.68 -2.37 -0.61
N GLU A 95 -8.12 -1.26 -0.03
CA GLU A 95 -7.42 0.03 -0.08
C GLU A 95 -6.00 -0.06 0.49
N ARG A 96 -5.78 -0.94 1.47
CA ARG A 96 -4.44 -1.23 2.02
C ARG A 96 -3.59 -2.14 1.13
N GLY A 97 -3.99 -2.35 -0.13
CA GLY A 97 -3.25 -3.15 -1.11
C GLY A 97 -1.80 -2.72 -1.31
N GLY A 98 -1.50 -1.44 -1.16
CA GLY A 98 -0.14 -0.89 -1.15
C GLY A 98 0.69 -1.42 0.01
N ASN A 99 0.13 -1.41 1.22
CA ASN A 99 0.79 -1.73 2.48
C ASN A 99 1.33 -3.17 2.54
N TYR A 100 0.67 -4.12 1.93
CA TYR A 100 1.14 -5.50 1.87
C TYR A 100 1.70 -5.89 0.49
N GLY A 101 1.25 -5.24 -0.58
CA GLY A 101 1.71 -5.50 -1.94
C GLY A 101 3.14 -5.01 -2.20
N MET A 102 3.52 -3.88 -1.63
CA MET A 102 4.84 -3.30 -1.78
C MET A 102 5.94 -4.13 -1.08
N PRO A 103 5.83 -4.49 0.22
CA PRO A 103 6.81 -5.36 0.86
C PRO A 103 6.83 -6.77 0.25
N LEU A 104 5.67 -7.31 -0.19
CA LEU A 104 5.62 -8.56 -0.92
C LEU A 104 6.41 -8.49 -2.23
N ALA A 105 6.21 -7.43 -3.01
CA ALA A 105 6.93 -7.23 -4.27
C ALA A 105 8.45 -7.17 -4.04
N LEU A 106 8.89 -6.47 -2.99
CA LEU A 106 10.31 -6.41 -2.61
C LEU A 106 10.84 -7.77 -2.15
N LEU A 107 10.11 -8.48 -1.29
CA LEU A 107 10.48 -9.81 -0.79
C LEU A 107 10.66 -10.81 -1.93
N VAL A 108 9.73 -10.82 -2.88
CA VAL A 108 9.80 -11.69 -4.06
C VAL A 108 10.97 -11.31 -4.95
N LEU A 109 11.22 -10.02 -5.15
CA LEU A 109 12.33 -9.53 -5.98
C LEU A 109 13.69 -9.97 -5.46
N VAL A 110 13.89 -9.95 -4.14
CA VAL A 110 15.14 -10.39 -3.50
C VAL A 110 15.21 -11.92 -3.29
N GLY A 111 14.20 -12.64 -3.77
CA GLY A 111 14.14 -14.10 -3.75
C GLY A 111 14.01 -14.67 -2.35
N GLY A 112 12.94 -14.43 -1.63
CA GLY A 112 12.56 -14.95 -0.30
C GLY A 112 13.48 -15.99 0.38
N GLY A 113 13.11 -16.48 1.54
CA GLY A 113 13.92 -17.45 2.31
C GLY A 113 13.80 -18.90 1.80
N GLY A 114 12.76 -19.20 1.01
CA GLY A 114 12.44 -20.59 0.65
C GLY A 114 12.27 -21.45 1.90
N TRP A 115 12.69 -22.72 1.82
CA TRP A 115 12.62 -23.66 2.95
C TRP A 115 13.79 -23.56 3.95
N SER A 116 14.77 -22.69 3.69
CA SER A 116 15.94 -22.52 4.57
C SER A 116 15.69 -21.45 5.62
N LEU A 117 15.51 -21.84 6.89
CA LEU A 117 15.35 -20.91 7.99
C LEU A 117 16.53 -19.91 8.07
N ARG A 118 17.78 -20.39 7.88
CA ARG A 118 18.97 -19.54 7.90
C ARG A 118 18.90 -18.42 6.85
N ARG A 119 18.32 -18.68 5.67
CA ARG A 119 18.22 -17.71 4.59
C ARG A 119 17.28 -16.55 4.94
N TRP A 120 16.27 -16.77 5.77
CA TRP A 120 15.37 -15.70 6.22
C TRP A 120 16.08 -14.62 7.03
N PHE A 121 17.14 -14.99 7.75
CA PHE A 121 17.97 -14.07 8.53
C PHE A 121 19.15 -13.49 7.76
N THR A 122 19.26 -13.71 6.47
CA THR A 122 20.28 -13.07 5.62
C THR A 122 19.77 -11.75 5.06
N ARG A 123 20.70 -10.86 4.75
CA ARG A 123 20.39 -9.56 4.15
C ARG A 123 19.74 -9.75 2.78
N ALA A 124 18.77 -8.88 2.53
CA ALA A 124 18.04 -8.73 1.27
C ALA A 124 18.59 -7.52 0.49
N ASP A 125 19.92 -7.45 0.32
CA ASP A 125 20.58 -6.39 -0.45
C ASP A 125 20.13 -6.40 -1.91
N ALA A 126 20.41 -5.30 -2.63
CA ALA A 126 20.10 -5.20 -4.06
C ALA A 126 20.76 -6.37 -4.81
N PRO A 127 19.96 -7.26 -5.42
CA PRO A 127 20.52 -8.45 -6.04
C PRO A 127 21.30 -8.06 -7.30
N THR A 128 22.48 -8.65 -7.48
CA THR A 128 23.29 -8.51 -8.70
C THR A 128 22.67 -9.24 -9.89
N ALA A 129 21.92 -10.32 -9.60
CA ALA A 129 21.13 -11.06 -10.58
C ALA A 129 19.78 -11.44 -9.98
N VAL A 130 18.72 -11.19 -10.71
CA VAL A 130 17.35 -11.57 -10.36
C VAL A 130 16.84 -12.53 -11.43
N SER A 131 16.24 -13.65 -11.01
CA SER A 131 15.65 -14.59 -11.97
C SER A 131 14.45 -13.96 -12.69
N ASP A 132 14.21 -14.37 -13.93
CA ASP A 132 13.07 -13.90 -14.71
C ASP A 132 11.74 -14.17 -13.99
N ARG A 133 11.61 -15.30 -13.29
CA ARG A 133 10.43 -15.62 -12.46
C ARG A 133 10.24 -14.63 -11.31
N ALA A 134 11.31 -14.25 -10.63
CA ALA A 134 11.23 -13.27 -9.54
C ALA A 134 10.87 -11.87 -10.05
N HIS A 135 11.40 -11.44 -11.19
CA HIS A 135 10.99 -10.20 -11.83
C HIS A 135 9.51 -10.18 -12.18
N VAL A 136 9.01 -11.23 -12.83
CA VAL A 136 7.61 -11.35 -13.22
C VAL A 136 6.70 -11.38 -11.99
N ALA A 137 7.04 -12.19 -10.97
CA ALA A 137 6.23 -12.30 -9.77
C ALA A 137 6.22 -11.00 -8.94
N SER A 138 7.38 -10.33 -8.80
CA SER A 138 7.48 -9.03 -8.12
C SER A 138 6.66 -7.95 -8.83
N HIS A 139 6.71 -7.92 -10.17
CA HIS A 139 5.89 -7.00 -10.96
C HIS A 139 4.39 -7.25 -10.76
N TRP A 140 3.96 -8.53 -10.70
CA TRP A 140 2.57 -8.86 -10.43
C TRP A 140 2.14 -8.55 -8.99
N ALA A 141 3.01 -8.74 -7.99
CA ALA A 141 2.72 -8.34 -6.62
C ALA A 141 2.53 -6.82 -6.50
N ALA A 142 3.44 -6.03 -7.09
CA ALA A 142 3.32 -4.57 -7.13
C ALA A 142 2.05 -4.11 -7.88
N ARG A 143 1.75 -4.73 -9.02
CA ARG A 143 0.59 -4.42 -9.86
C ARG A 143 -0.72 -4.79 -9.17
N GLY A 144 -0.77 -5.96 -8.53
CA GLY A 144 -1.90 -6.40 -7.73
C GLY A 144 -2.15 -5.48 -6.54
N GLY A 145 -1.10 -5.11 -5.80
CA GLY A 145 -1.18 -4.15 -4.70
C GLY A 145 -1.76 -2.80 -5.12
N LEU A 146 -1.25 -2.23 -6.22
CA LEU A 146 -1.76 -0.96 -6.76
C LEU A 146 -3.22 -1.07 -7.23
N ALA A 147 -3.58 -2.18 -7.90
CA ALA A 147 -4.96 -2.38 -8.37
C ALA A 147 -5.94 -2.52 -7.21
N LEU A 148 -5.59 -3.29 -6.17
CA LEU A 148 -6.41 -3.45 -4.97
C LEU A 148 -6.59 -2.12 -4.24
N LEU A 149 -5.53 -1.33 -4.10
CA LEU A 149 -5.54 -0.01 -3.51
C LEU A 149 -6.54 0.92 -4.23
N LEU A 150 -6.46 1.02 -5.56
CA LEU A 150 -7.38 1.86 -6.36
C LEU A 150 -8.84 1.35 -6.27
N ILE A 151 -9.05 0.04 -6.35
CA ILE A 151 -10.39 -0.56 -6.23
C ILE A 151 -10.96 -0.31 -4.83
N GLY A 152 -10.16 -0.47 -3.78
CA GLY A 152 -10.59 -0.23 -2.41
C GLY A 152 -10.96 1.22 -2.16
N HIS A 153 -10.09 2.15 -2.58
CA HIS A 153 -10.33 3.59 -2.45
C HIS A 153 -11.57 4.03 -3.24
N GLY A 154 -11.71 3.52 -4.46
CA GLY A 154 -12.92 3.76 -5.25
C GLY A 154 -14.18 3.17 -4.61
N GLY A 155 -14.07 2.02 -3.92
CA GLY A 155 -15.17 1.41 -3.19
C GLY A 155 -15.71 2.27 -2.05
N PHE A 156 -14.84 2.97 -1.31
CA PHE A 156 -15.25 3.94 -0.30
C PHE A 156 -16.14 5.03 -0.88
N ALA A 157 -15.72 5.58 -2.00
CA ALA A 157 -16.43 6.67 -2.64
C ALA A 157 -17.74 6.19 -3.29
N ALA A 158 -17.71 5.04 -3.99
CA ALA A 158 -18.86 4.56 -4.74
C ALA A 158 -19.97 3.97 -3.87
N PHE A 159 -19.64 3.30 -2.75
CA PHE A 159 -20.59 2.49 -1.99
C PHE A 159 -20.75 2.89 -0.53
N GLU A 160 -19.74 3.48 0.10
CA GLU A 160 -19.79 3.82 1.54
C GLU A 160 -20.02 5.31 1.80
N ASN A 161 -19.87 6.17 0.80
CA ASN A 161 -20.06 7.62 0.93
C ASN A 161 -19.31 8.21 2.15
N LYS A 162 -18.04 7.85 2.30
CA LYS A 162 -17.22 8.25 3.46
C LYS A 162 -17.24 9.77 3.65
N ALA A 163 -17.65 10.22 4.82
CA ALA A 163 -17.89 11.62 5.13
C ALA A 163 -16.68 12.54 4.92
N TYR A 164 -15.45 12.02 5.02
CA TYR A 164 -14.25 12.83 4.84
C TYR A 164 -14.06 13.34 3.40
N PHE A 165 -14.61 12.66 2.38
CA PHE A 165 -14.55 13.13 1.00
C PHE A 165 -15.30 14.44 0.77
N TYR A 166 -16.35 14.71 1.53
CA TYR A 166 -17.08 15.99 1.43
C TYR A 166 -16.18 17.20 1.74
N LYS A 167 -15.18 17.03 2.63
CA LYS A 167 -14.19 18.08 2.88
C LYS A 167 -13.35 18.43 1.65
N TYR A 168 -13.06 17.42 0.81
CA TYR A 168 -12.32 17.62 -0.44
C TYR A 168 -13.15 18.39 -1.46
N PHE A 169 -14.43 18.06 -1.56
CA PHE A 169 -15.35 18.81 -2.42
C PHE A 169 -15.53 20.26 -1.93
N ALA A 170 -15.68 20.45 -0.62
CA ALA A 170 -15.76 21.77 -0.01
C ALA A 170 -14.50 22.61 -0.28
N PHE A 171 -13.31 22.00 -0.29
CA PHE A 171 -12.07 22.69 -0.64
C PHE A 171 -12.09 23.31 -2.05
N PHE A 172 -12.79 22.67 -2.98
CA PHE A 172 -13.00 23.19 -4.35
C PHE A 172 -14.28 24.04 -4.48
N GLY A 173 -15.01 24.27 -3.41
CA GLY A 173 -16.29 25.02 -3.44
C GLY A 173 -17.44 24.24 -4.08
N LEU A 174 -17.34 22.91 -4.18
CA LEU A 174 -18.35 22.04 -4.78
C LEU A 174 -19.46 21.61 -3.80
N ASP A 175 -19.46 22.15 -2.58
CA ASP A 175 -20.44 21.93 -1.53
C ASP A 175 -21.63 22.92 -1.55
N ARG A 176 -21.61 23.92 -2.45
CA ARG A 176 -22.52 25.06 -2.43
C ARG A 176 -23.83 24.88 -3.24
N GLY A 177 -24.29 23.62 -3.37
CA GLY A 177 -25.62 23.34 -3.94
C GLY A 177 -25.72 23.32 -5.46
N THR A 178 -24.63 23.55 -6.18
CA THR A 178 -24.62 23.48 -7.67
C THR A 178 -24.27 22.09 -8.19
N VAL A 179 -23.67 21.25 -7.37
CA VAL A 179 -23.28 19.88 -7.70
C VAL A 179 -23.76 18.95 -6.59
N ASP A 180 -24.39 17.84 -6.96
CA ASP A 180 -24.69 16.77 -6.01
C ASP A 180 -23.40 16.05 -5.66
N ALA A 181 -22.84 16.38 -4.51
CA ALA A 181 -21.57 15.85 -4.02
C ALA A 181 -21.61 14.32 -3.84
N ALA A 182 -22.77 13.73 -3.50
CA ALA A 182 -22.91 12.28 -3.37
C ALA A 182 -22.82 11.59 -4.75
N ASN A 183 -23.47 12.13 -5.77
CA ASN A 183 -23.36 11.61 -7.13
C ASN A 183 -21.94 11.78 -7.68
N LEU A 184 -21.30 12.94 -7.43
CA LEU A 184 -19.93 13.16 -7.83
C LEU A 184 -18.96 12.14 -7.17
N MET A 185 -19.15 11.89 -5.88
CA MET A 185 -18.36 10.90 -5.14
C MET A 185 -18.53 9.50 -5.73
N THR A 186 -19.77 9.11 -6.03
CA THR A 186 -20.08 7.82 -6.67
C THR A 186 -19.38 7.70 -8.04
N ILE A 187 -19.44 8.75 -8.87
CA ILE A 187 -18.78 8.78 -10.19
C ILE A 187 -17.25 8.63 -10.04
N LEU A 188 -16.65 9.39 -9.13
CA LEU A 188 -15.20 9.31 -8.87
C LEU A 188 -14.79 7.96 -8.30
N GLY A 189 -15.63 7.35 -7.46
CA GLY A 189 -15.41 6.02 -6.94
C GLY A 189 -15.40 4.96 -8.05
N TRP A 190 -16.38 4.97 -8.93
CA TRP A 190 -16.39 4.08 -10.09
C TRP A 190 -15.22 4.33 -11.03
N PHE A 191 -14.82 5.59 -11.22
CA PHE A 191 -13.63 5.93 -12.00
C PHE A 191 -12.38 5.28 -11.40
N GLU A 192 -12.15 5.34 -10.09
CA GLU A 192 -10.98 4.70 -9.46
C GLU A 192 -11.05 3.16 -9.52
N ILE A 193 -12.23 2.56 -9.37
CA ILE A 193 -12.42 1.11 -9.57
C ILE A 193 -12.00 0.72 -10.98
N LEU A 194 -12.49 1.42 -12.00
CA LEU A 194 -12.14 1.14 -13.40
C LEU A 194 -10.66 1.37 -13.67
N LEU A 195 -10.06 2.38 -13.04
CA LEU A 195 -8.63 2.64 -13.12
C LEU A 195 -7.80 1.48 -12.53
N GLY A 196 -8.21 0.96 -11.37
CA GLY A 196 -7.59 -0.23 -10.76
C GLY A 196 -7.71 -1.47 -11.63
N VAL A 197 -8.88 -1.71 -12.22
CA VAL A 197 -9.10 -2.81 -13.18
C VAL A 197 -8.22 -2.62 -14.42
N ALA A 198 -8.13 -1.41 -14.97
CA ALA A 198 -7.27 -1.12 -16.10
C ALA A 198 -5.78 -1.38 -15.80
N VAL A 199 -5.31 -0.98 -14.61
CA VAL A 199 -3.98 -1.32 -14.12
C VAL A 199 -3.81 -2.83 -14.04
N LEU A 200 -4.79 -3.57 -13.51
CA LEU A 200 -4.73 -5.04 -13.40
C LEU A 200 -4.70 -5.74 -14.76
N ILE A 201 -5.38 -5.22 -15.76
CA ILE A 201 -5.39 -5.77 -17.14
C ILE A 201 -4.12 -5.40 -17.89
N ARG A 202 -3.71 -4.12 -17.87
CA ARG A 202 -2.58 -3.64 -18.64
C ARG A 202 -1.94 -2.37 -18.04
N ALA A 203 -0.94 -2.55 -17.19
CA ALA A 203 -0.17 -1.46 -16.58
C ALA A 203 0.78 -0.79 -17.59
N THR A 204 0.25 0.08 -18.48
CA THR A 204 1.06 0.84 -19.43
C THR A 204 1.69 2.07 -18.78
N ALA A 205 2.83 2.54 -19.29
CA ALA A 205 3.50 3.71 -18.72
C ALA A 205 2.61 4.97 -18.67
N PRO A 206 1.85 5.34 -19.73
CA PRO A 206 0.95 6.48 -19.64
C PRO A 206 -0.13 6.32 -18.56
N LEU A 207 -0.72 5.13 -18.44
CA LEU A 207 -1.71 4.84 -17.40
C LEU A 207 -1.10 4.99 -16.00
N LEU A 208 0.09 4.46 -15.78
CA LEU A 208 0.77 4.52 -14.49
C LEU A 208 1.19 5.94 -14.10
N TRP A 209 1.64 6.75 -15.06
CA TRP A 209 1.89 8.18 -14.84
C TRP A 209 0.62 8.95 -14.51
N PHE A 210 -0.48 8.62 -15.17
CA PHE A 210 -1.78 9.20 -14.83
C PHE A 210 -2.21 8.81 -13.41
N VAL A 211 -2.10 7.52 -13.04
CA VAL A 211 -2.40 7.04 -11.68
C VAL A 211 -1.57 7.79 -10.65
N LEU A 212 -0.26 7.94 -10.88
CA LEU A 212 0.61 8.71 -9.98
C LEU A 212 0.12 10.15 -9.79
N ALA A 213 -0.15 10.86 -10.89
CA ALA A 213 -0.63 12.24 -10.83
C ALA A 213 -1.99 12.34 -10.11
N TRP A 214 -2.91 11.42 -10.41
CA TRP A 214 -4.21 11.33 -9.76
C TRP A 214 -4.09 11.11 -8.25
N LYS A 215 -3.29 10.13 -7.83
CA LYS A 215 -3.11 9.81 -6.42
C LYS A 215 -2.35 10.89 -5.67
N LEU A 216 -1.33 11.50 -6.25
CA LEU A 216 -0.68 12.67 -5.65
C LEU A 216 -1.67 13.82 -5.43
N LEU A 217 -2.54 14.09 -6.41
CA LEU A 217 -3.55 15.13 -6.29
C LEU A 217 -4.56 14.82 -5.17
N THR A 218 -5.13 13.60 -5.18
CA THR A 218 -6.20 13.23 -4.23
C THR A 218 -5.67 13.07 -2.80
N GLU A 219 -4.50 12.47 -2.61
CA GLU A 219 -3.92 12.31 -1.28
C GLU A 219 -3.37 13.64 -0.70
N LEU A 220 -2.91 14.57 -1.55
CA LEU A 220 -2.51 15.90 -1.11
C LEU A 220 -3.69 16.70 -0.51
N LEU A 221 -4.92 16.38 -0.88
CA LEU A 221 -6.11 17.00 -0.27
C LEU A 221 -6.23 16.69 1.23
N ARG A 222 -5.64 15.61 1.74
CA ARG A 222 -5.65 15.27 3.16
C ARG A 222 -5.02 16.40 4.00
N PRO A 223 -3.75 16.74 3.85
CA PRO A 223 -3.15 17.84 4.62
C PRO A 223 -3.76 19.20 4.26
N LEU A 224 -4.17 19.43 3.01
CA LEU A 224 -4.81 20.69 2.60
C LEU A 224 -6.18 20.91 3.25
N THR A 225 -6.87 19.84 3.67
CA THR A 225 -8.16 19.90 4.38
C THR A 225 -8.03 19.68 5.89
N GLY A 226 -6.80 19.80 6.43
CA GLY A 226 -6.52 19.79 7.87
C GLY A 226 -6.30 18.41 8.49
N GLN A 227 -6.06 17.38 7.70
CA GLN A 227 -5.59 16.09 8.21
C GLN A 227 -4.08 16.14 8.50
N GLU A 228 -3.59 15.27 9.36
CA GLU A 228 -2.18 15.24 9.72
C GLU A 228 -1.30 14.79 8.55
N ILE A 229 -0.13 15.39 8.40
CA ILE A 229 0.78 15.11 7.28
C ILE A 229 1.21 13.65 7.19
N PHE A 230 1.28 12.94 8.31
CA PHE A 230 1.66 11.52 8.28
C PHE A 230 0.64 10.66 7.50
N GLN A 231 -0.65 11.06 7.45
CA GLN A 231 -1.66 10.36 6.67
C GLN A 231 -1.38 10.42 5.16
N PHE A 232 -0.69 11.47 4.70
CA PHE A 232 -0.19 11.53 3.33
C PHE A 232 1.07 10.67 3.16
N VAL A 233 1.95 10.66 4.17
CA VAL A 233 3.22 9.91 4.13
C VAL A 233 3.00 8.41 4.19
N GLU A 234 2.10 7.92 5.04
CA GLU A 234 1.80 6.49 5.17
C GLU A 234 1.13 5.84 3.93
N ARG A 235 0.73 6.69 2.97
CA ARG A 235 0.12 6.26 1.71
C ARG A 235 1.10 6.26 0.55
N ASP A 236 2.37 6.12 0.84
CA ASP A 236 3.41 6.14 -0.20
C ASP A 236 3.29 5.00 -1.23
N GLY A 237 2.57 3.91 -0.92
CA GLY A 237 2.17 2.89 -1.88
C GLY A 237 1.43 3.46 -3.09
N ASP A 238 0.65 4.53 -2.91
CA ASP A 238 -0.04 5.28 -3.97
C ASP A 238 0.93 5.91 -4.99
N TYR A 239 2.15 6.24 -4.56
CA TYR A 239 3.15 6.94 -5.36
C TYR A 239 4.28 6.01 -5.82
N VAL A 240 4.76 5.17 -4.92
CA VAL A 240 5.90 4.28 -5.15
C VAL A 240 5.56 3.17 -6.13
N LEU A 241 4.38 2.55 -6.01
CA LEU A 241 3.99 1.42 -6.86
C LEU A 241 3.89 1.81 -8.35
N PRO A 242 3.19 2.91 -8.74
CA PRO A 242 3.17 3.31 -10.15
C PRO A 242 4.57 3.58 -10.71
N ILE A 243 5.43 4.30 -9.97
CA ILE A 243 6.81 4.59 -10.40
C ILE A 243 7.62 3.29 -10.54
N ALA A 244 7.52 2.38 -9.55
CA ALA A 244 8.23 1.11 -9.58
C ALA A 244 7.83 0.24 -10.77
N LEU A 245 6.54 0.25 -11.12
CA LEU A 245 6.00 -0.48 -12.27
C LEU A 245 6.46 0.12 -13.60
N VAL A 246 6.50 1.46 -13.74
CA VAL A 246 7.04 2.12 -14.94
C VAL A 246 8.51 1.76 -15.12
N LEU A 247 9.34 1.92 -14.08
CA LEU A 247 10.78 1.63 -14.18
C LEU A 247 11.07 0.13 -14.31
N GLY A 248 10.18 -0.73 -13.83
CA GLY A 248 10.30 -2.19 -13.97
C GLY A 248 9.80 -2.75 -15.29
N ALA A 249 9.04 -1.98 -16.09
CA ALA A 249 8.31 -2.48 -17.24
C ALA A 249 9.19 -3.14 -18.32
N GLY A 250 10.35 -2.55 -18.64
CA GLY A 250 11.28 -3.11 -19.64
C GLY A 250 11.84 -4.46 -19.21
N VAL A 251 12.31 -4.56 -17.96
CA VAL A 251 12.85 -5.81 -17.40
C VAL A 251 11.77 -6.88 -17.30
N TYR A 252 10.56 -6.49 -16.90
CA TYR A 252 9.40 -7.39 -16.87
C TYR A 252 9.07 -7.97 -18.24
N ALA A 253 9.04 -7.14 -19.28
CA ALA A 253 8.74 -7.57 -20.65
C ALA A 253 9.77 -8.61 -21.13
N LEU A 254 11.07 -8.31 -20.96
CA LEU A 254 12.15 -9.23 -21.33
C LEU A 254 12.10 -10.56 -20.56
N ALA A 255 11.89 -10.50 -19.24
CA ALA A 255 11.79 -11.69 -18.39
C ALA A 255 10.60 -12.57 -18.77
N ARG A 256 9.44 -11.95 -19.01
CA ARG A 256 8.23 -12.64 -19.45
C ARG A 256 8.43 -13.36 -20.80
N ASP A 257 9.07 -12.71 -21.74
CA ASP A 257 9.26 -13.25 -23.09
C ASP A 257 10.26 -14.43 -23.06
N ARG A 258 11.34 -14.35 -22.27
CA ARG A 258 12.24 -15.50 -22.03
C ARG A 258 11.52 -16.69 -21.40
N LEU A 259 10.67 -16.45 -20.41
CA LEU A 259 9.89 -17.52 -19.77
C LEU A 259 8.87 -18.17 -20.73
N ARG A 260 8.33 -17.42 -21.69
CA ARG A 260 7.45 -17.97 -22.74
C ARG A 260 8.22 -18.86 -23.71
N GLN A 261 9.41 -18.43 -24.12
CA GLN A 261 10.26 -19.18 -25.06
C GLN A 261 10.83 -20.47 -24.45
N SER A 262 11.02 -20.51 -23.12
CA SER A 262 11.53 -21.68 -22.41
C SER A 262 10.48 -22.79 -22.14
N ARG A 263 9.20 -22.56 -22.48
CA ARG A 263 8.17 -23.60 -22.38
C ARG A 263 8.29 -24.57 -23.55
N PRO A 264 8.31 -25.91 -23.28
CA PRO A 264 8.28 -26.90 -24.35
C PRO A 264 7.02 -26.67 -25.20
N THR A 265 7.17 -26.68 -26.50
CA THR A 265 6.04 -26.78 -27.45
C THR A 265 5.44 -28.18 -27.29
N THR A 266 4.30 -28.24 -26.59
CA THR A 266 3.48 -29.46 -26.52
C THR A 266 2.71 -29.64 -27.82
#